data_19fa72e6f2877dcd539539884e8588b9
#
_entry.id   19fa72e6f2877dcd539539884e8588b9
#
_cell.length_a   1.000
_cell.length_b   1.000
_cell.length_c   1.000
_cell.angle_alpha   90.00
_cell.angle_beta   90.00
_cell.angle_gamma   90.00
#
_symmetry.space_group_name_H-M   'P 1'
#
loop_
_entity.id
_entity.type
_entity.pdbx_description
1 polymer ?
#
loop_
_entity_poly.entity_id
_entity_poly.type
_entity_poly.pdbx_seq_one_letter_code
_entity_poly.pdbx_strand_id
1 'polypeptide(L)'
;MRGKARPLAGVRVVEFAGLAPGPFCGLVLADLGATVIRVDNPASVEKPSNDLLCRGKQSIAVSPKTPAGQDALRRLISQSDVLIDPFRPGVMEKLGLGPDVFLGPKGNNQRLIYARLVGFDRHGELKDMAGEWHHETITSLQ
;
A
#
# COMPACT_ATOMS: atom_id res chain seq x y z
N MET A 1 34.21 -9.74 3.67
CA MET A 1 33.33 -8.59 3.33
C MET A 1 32.12 -8.64 4.24
N ARG A 2 31.95 -7.71 5.15
CA ARG A 2 30.71 -7.57 5.93
C ARG A 2 29.63 -7.08 4.95
N GLY A 3 28.62 -7.92 4.68
CA GLY A 3 27.47 -7.51 3.86
C GLY A 3 26.89 -6.21 4.40
N LYS A 4 26.59 -5.24 3.52
CA LYS A 4 25.93 -3.98 3.93
C LYS A 4 24.68 -4.33 4.73
N ALA A 5 24.65 -3.92 6.00
CA ALA A 5 23.46 -4.06 6.83
C ALA A 5 22.28 -3.42 6.09
N ARG A 6 21.21 -4.18 5.88
CA ARG A 6 19.96 -3.65 5.31
C ARG A 6 19.09 -3.20 6.47
N PRO A 7 18.85 -1.91 6.66
CA PRO A 7 18.17 -1.36 7.84
C PRO A 7 16.79 -1.96 8.11
N LEU A 8 16.08 -2.34 7.03
CA LEU A 8 14.73 -2.89 7.11
C LEU A 8 14.67 -4.40 6.82
N ALA A 9 15.80 -5.12 7.01
CA ALA A 9 15.80 -6.58 6.88
C ALA A 9 14.79 -7.20 7.85
N GLY A 10 13.89 -8.06 7.33
CA GLY A 10 12.83 -8.71 8.11
C GLY A 10 11.51 -7.93 8.18
N VAL A 11 11.48 -6.66 7.78
CA VAL A 11 10.23 -5.89 7.67
C VAL A 11 9.45 -6.36 6.44
N ARG A 12 8.17 -6.63 6.64
CA ARG A 12 7.22 -7.05 5.59
C ARG A 12 6.26 -5.92 5.27
N VAL A 13 6.17 -5.57 3.99
CA VAL A 13 5.32 -4.48 3.48
C VAL A 13 4.35 -5.04 2.46
N VAL A 14 3.08 -4.73 2.60
CA VAL A 14 2.07 -4.92 1.55
C VAL A 14 1.78 -3.57 0.93
N GLU A 15 1.89 -3.48 -0.39
CA GLU A 15 1.63 -2.27 -1.18
C GLU A 15 0.52 -2.55 -2.16
N PHE A 16 -0.58 -1.81 -2.11
CA PHE A 16 -1.54 -1.84 -3.20
C PHE A 16 -1.04 -1.03 -4.39
N ALA A 17 -1.16 -1.61 -5.58
CA ALA A 17 -0.81 -0.92 -6.82
C ALA A 17 -1.62 0.38 -6.95
N GLY A 18 -0.95 1.46 -7.27
CA GLY A 18 -1.54 2.79 -7.38
C GLY A 18 -0.62 3.75 -8.11
N LEU A 19 -0.92 5.05 -8.02
CA LEU A 19 -0.11 6.10 -8.61
C LEU A 19 1.14 6.39 -7.77
N ALA A 20 2.09 7.09 -8.37
CA ALA A 20 3.48 7.26 -7.97
C ALA A 20 3.85 7.31 -6.48
N PRO A 21 3.17 8.02 -5.56
CA PRO A 21 3.64 8.13 -4.16
C PRO A 21 3.73 6.80 -3.44
N GLY A 22 2.69 5.94 -3.57
CA GLY A 22 2.67 4.62 -2.96
C GLY A 22 3.77 3.71 -3.49
N PRO A 23 3.84 3.46 -4.81
CA PRO A 23 4.91 2.70 -5.44
C PRO A 23 6.31 3.23 -5.16
N PHE A 24 6.50 4.55 -5.09
CA PHE A 24 7.80 5.13 -4.74
C PHE A 24 8.17 4.86 -3.26
N CYS A 25 7.23 5.01 -2.35
CA CYS A 25 7.43 4.65 -0.94
C CYS A 25 7.85 3.17 -0.81
N GLY A 26 7.13 2.25 -1.45
CA GLY A 26 7.48 0.84 -1.45
C GLY A 26 8.84 0.54 -2.09
N LEU A 27 9.24 1.27 -3.14
CA LEU A 27 10.57 1.14 -3.74
C LEU A 27 11.67 1.52 -2.74
N VAL A 28 11.51 2.64 -2.04
CA VAL A 28 12.48 3.08 -1.02
C VAL A 28 12.60 2.05 0.11
N LEU A 29 11.47 1.51 0.58
CA LEU A 29 11.47 0.46 1.61
C LEU A 29 12.16 -0.83 1.12
N ALA A 30 11.95 -1.23 -0.15
CA ALA A 30 12.62 -2.38 -0.75
C ALA A 30 14.14 -2.15 -0.88
N ASP A 31 14.57 -0.96 -1.32
CA ASP A 31 15.99 -0.60 -1.42
C ASP A 31 16.68 -0.62 -0.04
N LEU A 32 15.96 -0.28 1.03
CA LEU A 32 16.40 -0.38 2.42
C LEU A 32 16.38 -1.81 2.97
N GLY A 33 15.85 -2.78 2.24
CA GLY A 33 15.91 -4.20 2.57
C GLY A 33 14.63 -4.81 3.09
N ALA A 34 13.51 -4.08 3.08
CA ALA A 34 12.20 -4.67 3.38
C ALA A 34 11.75 -5.66 2.29
N THR A 35 10.97 -6.65 2.68
CA THR A 35 10.25 -7.51 1.74
C THR A 35 8.95 -6.83 1.37
N VAL A 36 8.87 -6.29 0.15
CA VAL A 36 7.67 -5.58 -0.34
C VAL A 36 6.90 -6.49 -1.29
N ILE A 37 5.63 -6.72 -0.98
CA ILE A 37 4.69 -7.47 -1.82
C ILE A 37 3.68 -6.47 -2.37
N ARG A 38 3.73 -6.26 -3.68
CA ARG A 38 2.77 -5.43 -4.40
C ARG A 38 1.54 -6.25 -4.76
N VAL A 39 0.37 -5.71 -4.48
CA VAL A 39 -0.93 -6.28 -4.84
C VAL A 39 -1.41 -5.61 -6.12
N ASP A 40 -1.44 -6.35 -7.20
CA ASP A 40 -1.90 -5.91 -8.52
C ASP A 40 -3.35 -6.34 -8.79
N ASN A 41 -4.05 -5.55 -9.60
CA ASN A 41 -5.36 -5.94 -10.09
C ASN A 41 -5.19 -7.01 -11.19
N PRO A 42 -5.82 -8.19 -11.08
CA PRO A 42 -5.72 -9.24 -12.11
C PRO A 42 -6.08 -8.76 -13.52
N ALA A 43 -7.03 -7.83 -13.65
CA ALA A 43 -7.44 -7.26 -14.92
C ALA A 43 -6.39 -6.36 -15.59
N SER A 44 -5.35 -5.92 -14.86
CA SER A 44 -4.27 -5.09 -15.39
C SER A 44 -3.01 -5.88 -15.73
N VAL A 45 -2.92 -7.14 -15.34
CA VAL A 45 -1.72 -7.98 -15.55
C VAL A 45 -1.43 -8.27 -17.03
N GLU A 46 -2.46 -8.25 -17.87
CA GLU A 46 -2.31 -8.49 -19.32
C GLU A 46 -1.74 -7.30 -20.10
N LYS A 47 -1.62 -6.13 -19.46
CA LYS A 47 -1.09 -4.92 -20.11
C LYS A 47 0.40 -4.77 -19.79
N PRO A 48 1.26 -4.52 -20.79
CA PRO A 48 2.64 -4.20 -20.53
C PRO A 48 2.73 -3.01 -19.57
N SER A 49 3.40 -3.22 -18.45
CA SER A 49 3.60 -2.17 -17.45
C SER A 49 4.98 -1.55 -17.66
N ASN A 50 5.03 -0.26 -17.94
CA ASN A 50 6.26 0.54 -17.89
C ASN A 50 6.56 1.03 -16.47
N ASP A 51 6.07 0.30 -15.44
CA ASP A 51 6.24 0.69 -14.06
C ASP A 51 7.69 0.50 -13.61
N LEU A 52 8.41 1.61 -13.58
CA LEU A 52 9.82 1.67 -13.17
C LEU A 52 9.99 1.51 -11.64
N LEU A 53 8.90 1.54 -10.87
CA LEU A 53 8.92 1.52 -9.41
C LEU A 53 8.78 0.10 -8.82
N CYS A 54 8.96 -0.94 -9.64
CA CYS A 54 8.81 -2.34 -9.23
C CYS A 54 10.12 -3.00 -8.75
N ARG A 55 11.27 -2.35 -8.89
CA ARG A 55 12.57 -2.94 -8.53
C ARG A 55 12.60 -3.44 -7.09
N GLY A 56 13.07 -4.68 -6.91
CA GLY A 56 13.23 -5.28 -5.58
C GLY A 56 11.94 -5.72 -4.90
N LYS A 57 10.79 -5.56 -5.56
CA LYS A 57 9.49 -5.99 -5.04
C LYS A 57 9.08 -7.36 -5.59
N GLN A 58 8.25 -8.05 -4.83
CA GLN A 58 7.46 -9.19 -5.29
C GLN A 58 6.07 -8.68 -5.71
N SER A 59 5.34 -9.41 -6.53
CA SER A 59 3.98 -9.06 -6.90
C SER A 59 3.03 -10.24 -6.79
N ILE A 60 1.77 -9.94 -6.49
CA ILE A 60 0.67 -10.89 -6.46
C ILE A 60 -0.55 -10.25 -7.12
N ALA A 61 -1.19 -10.96 -8.05
CA ALA A 61 -2.41 -10.50 -8.70
C ALA A 61 -3.63 -11.08 -7.96
N VAL A 62 -4.32 -10.24 -7.18
CA VAL A 62 -5.48 -10.65 -6.38
C VAL A 62 -6.56 -9.58 -6.43
N SER A 63 -7.79 -9.99 -6.75
CA SER A 63 -8.93 -9.08 -6.73
C SER A 63 -9.50 -8.94 -5.32
N PRO A 64 -9.44 -7.75 -4.71
CA PRO A 64 -10.07 -7.50 -3.40
C PRO A 64 -11.60 -7.46 -3.46
N LYS A 65 -12.20 -7.59 -4.65
CA LYS A 65 -13.64 -7.59 -4.85
C LYS A 65 -14.29 -8.97 -4.67
N THR A 66 -13.50 -10.03 -4.63
CA THR A 66 -13.97 -11.40 -4.43
C THR A 66 -13.77 -11.83 -2.98
N PRO A 67 -14.67 -12.65 -2.40
CA PRO A 67 -14.51 -13.15 -1.04
C PRO A 67 -13.18 -13.86 -0.82
N ALA A 68 -12.78 -14.75 -1.74
CA ALA A 68 -11.51 -15.46 -1.67
C ALA A 68 -10.30 -14.51 -1.73
N GLY A 69 -10.37 -13.46 -2.57
CA GLY A 69 -9.32 -12.44 -2.64
C GLY A 69 -9.24 -11.60 -1.37
N GLN A 70 -10.38 -11.22 -0.79
CA GLN A 70 -10.40 -10.53 0.51
C GLN A 70 -9.78 -11.37 1.62
N ASP A 71 -10.11 -12.66 1.69
CA ASP A 71 -9.55 -13.56 2.69
C ASP A 71 -8.04 -13.75 2.51
N ALA A 72 -7.56 -13.90 1.28
CA ALA A 72 -6.14 -13.99 0.98
C ALA A 72 -5.41 -12.72 1.39
N LEU A 73 -5.96 -11.54 1.06
CA LEU A 73 -5.38 -10.24 1.43
C LEU A 73 -5.39 -10.00 2.95
N ARG A 74 -6.47 -10.38 3.65
CA ARG A 74 -6.51 -10.29 5.12
C ARG A 74 -5.41 -11.11 5.76
N ARG A 75 -5.19 -12.35 5.29
CA ARG A 75 -4.10 -13.21 5.79
C ARG A 75 -2.74 -12.60 5.51
N LEU A 76 -2.53 -12.07 4.32
CA LEU A 76 -1.27 -11.42 3.94
C LEU A 76 -0.99 -10.21 4.83
N ILE A 77 -1.96 -9.31 4.99
CA ILE A 77 -1.83 -8.08 5.78
C ILE A 77 -1.67 -8.40 7.28
N SER A 78 -2.35 -9.43 7.78
CA SER A 78 -2.23 -9.83 9.19
C SER A 78 -0.82 -10.29 9.58
N GLN A 79 -0.01 -10.68 8.62
CA GLN A 79 1.38 -11.13 8.82
C GLN A 79 2.41 -10.08 8.41
N SER A 80 1.98 -8.86 8.08
CA SER A 80 2.84 -7.79 7.60
C SER A 80 3.04 -6.71 8.67
N ASP A 81 4.09 -5.93 8.52
CA ASP A 81 4.42 -4.84 9.45
C ASP A 81 3.88 -3.50 8.94
N VAL A 82 3.80 -3.34 7.61
CA VAL A 82 3.34 -2.10 6.96
C VAL A 82 2.35 -2.44 5.86
N LEU A 83 1.28 -1.65 5.76
CA LEU A 83 0.35 -1.61 4.64
C LEU A 83 0.38 -0.23 4.01
N ILE A 84 0.60 -0.16 2.70
CA ILE A 84 0.53 1.08 1.92
C ILE A 84 -0.80 1.09 1.16
N ASP A 85 -1.68 2.01 1.55
CA ASP A 85 -3.02 2.24 0.98
C ASP A 85 -3.00 3.53 0.14
N PRO A 86 -3.00 3.43 -1.21
CA PRO A 86 -3.01 4.57 -2.12
C PRO A 86 -4.43 5.02 -2.49
N PHE A 87 -5.47 4.42 -1.91
CA PHE A 87 -6.83 4.65 -2.34
C PHE A 87 -7.48 5.83 -1.60
N ARG A 88 -8.51 6.40 -2.24
CA ARG A 88 -9.36 7.43 -1.63
C ARG A 88 -10.01 6.95 -0.34
N PRO A 89 -10.41 7.87 0.55
CA PRO A 89 -11.12 7.53 1.77
C PRO A 89 -12.30 6.60 1.53
N GLY A 90 -12.46 5.59 2.39
CA GLY A 90 -13.58 4.65 2.34
C GLY A 90 -13.43 3.49 1.34
N VAL A 91 -12.45 3.48 0.45
CA VAL A 91 -12.27 2.38 -0.52
C VAL A 91 -11.88 1.09 0.18
N MET A 92 -10.85 1.13 1.02
CA MET A 92 -10.39 -0.06 1.75
C MET A 92 -11.42 -0.56 2.77
N GLU A 93 -12.16 0.36 3.38
CA GLU A 93 -13.27 0.02 4.27
C GLU A 93 -14.38 -0.75 3.53
N LYS A 94 -14.79 -0.29 2.34
CA LYS A 94 -15.77 -0.99 1.49
C LYS A 94 -15.30 -2.36 1.02
N LEU A 95 -13.99 -2.54 0.87
CA LEU A 95 -13.37 -3.82 0.51
C LEU A 95 -13.19 -4.75 1.73
N GLY A 96 -13.57 -4.34 2.94
CA GLY A 96 -13.38 -5.09 4.16
C GLY A 96 -11.91 -5.26 4.57
N LEU A 97 -11.07 -4.28 4.17
CA LEU A 97 -9.64 -4.21 4.42
C LEU A 97 -9.26 -2.89 5.12
N GLY A 98 -10.24 -2.18 5.70
CA GLY A 98 -10.00 -0.95 6.45
C GLY A 98 -9.21 -1.17 7.74
N PRO A 99 -8.71 -0.09 8.38
CA PRO A 99 -7.89 -0.18 9.58
C PRO A 99 -8.52 -0.95 10.72
N ASP A 100 -9.83 -0.81 10.92
CA ASP A 100 -10.56 -1.46 12.02
C ASP A 100 -10.49 -2.99 11.96
N VAL A 101 -10.29 -3.56 10.76
CA VAL A 101 -10.13 -5.01 10.57
C VAL A 101 -8.84 -5.52 11.22
N PHE A 102 -7.80 -4.69 11.24
CA PHE A 102 -6.46 -5.08 11.71
C PHE A 102 -6.11 -4.45 13.06
N LEU A 103 -6.41 -3.17 13.24
CA LEU A 103 -6.01 -2.34 14.38
C LEU A 103 -7.12 -2.15 15.43
N GLY A 104 -8.36 -2.48 15.10
CA GLY A 104 -9.50 -2.34 16.02
C GLY A 104 -9.39 -3.28 17.23
N PRO A 105 -10.29 -3.17 18.22
CA PRO A 105 -10.25 -3.96 19.46
C PRO A 105 -10.24 -5.48 19.25
N LYS A 106 -10.77 -5.92 18.08
CA LYS A 106 -10.75 -7.32 17.64
C LYS A 106 -9.82 -7.54 16.44
N GLY A 107 -8.99 -6.55 16.13
CA GLY A 107 -8.06 -6.61 15.02
C GLY A 107 -6.99 -7.66 15.25
N ASN A 108 -6.56 -8.30 14.16
CA ASN A 108 -5.63 -9.42 14.21
C ASN A 108 -4.17 -9.01 13.99
N ASN A 109 -3.89 -7.71 13.83
CA ASN A 109 -2.52 -7.19 13.68
C ASN A 109 -2.39 -5.79 14.30
N GLN A 110 -2.34 -5.72 15.62
CA GLN A 110 -2.25 -4.46 16.41
C GLN A 110 -0.94 -3.68 16.18
N ARG A 111 0.05 -4.30 15.55
CA ARG A 111 1.35 -3.66 15.28
C ARG A 111 1.46 -3.10 13.87
N LEU A 112 0.44 -3.31 13.04
CA LEU A 112 0.43 -2.87 11.65
C LEU A 112 0.54 -1.35 11.55
N ILE A 113 1.50 -0.87 10.78
CA ILE A 113 1.55 0.52 10.33
C ILE A 113 0.66 0.63 9.09
N TYR A 114 -0.51 1.22 9.26
CA TYR A 114 -1.47 1.43 8.18
C TYR A 114 -1.22 2.80 7.54
N ALA A 115 -0.36 2.85 6.52
CA ALA A 115 0.03 4.07 5.83
C ALA A 115 -0.95 4.41 4.71
N ARG A 116 -1.63 5.55 4.83
CA ARG A 116 -2.59 6.06 3.84
C ARG A 116 -1.97 7.21 3.07
N LEU A 117 -1.78 7.01 1.77
CA LEU A 117 -1.18 7.99 0.88
C LEU A 117 -2.24 8.52 -0.08
N VAL A 118 -2.74 9.71 0.20
CA VAL A 118 -3.79 10.38 -0.60
C VAL A 118 -3.33 11.77 -1.00
N GLY A 119 -3.85 12.29 -2.12
CA GLY A 119 -3.46 13.59 -2.66
C GLY A 119 -4.02 14.79 -1.87
N PHE A 120 -5.11 14.59 -1.12
CA PHE A 120 -5.77 15.62 -0.34
C PHE A 120 -6.07 15.13 1.07
N ASP A 121 -6.40 16.04 1.98
CA ASP A 121 -6.86 15.69 3.32
C ASP A 121 -8.03 14.71 3.24
N ARG A 122 -8.03 13.74 4.13
CA ARG A 122 -9.10 12.73 4.23
C ARG A 122 -10.42 13.30 4.76
N HIS A 123 -10.40 14.52 5.25
CA HIS A 123 -11.53 15.27 5.74
C HIS A 123 -11.69 16.56 4.93
N GLY A 124 -12.93 17.04 4.78
CA GLY A 124 -13.21 18.26 4.04
C GLY A 124 -13.75 18.03 2.62
N GLU A 125 -13.91 19.13 1.90
CA GLU A 125 -14.58 19.14 0.58
C GLU A 125 -13.79 18.43 -0.51
N LEU A 126 -12.45 18.41 -0.41
CA LEU A 126 -11.56 17.86 -1.42
C LEU A 126 -11.21 16.38 -1.21
N LYS A 127 -11.74 15.73 -0.16
CA LYS A 127 -11.39 14.35 0.21
C LYS A 127 -11.63 13.32 -0.90
N ASP A 128 -12.58 13.57 -1.79
CA ASP A 128 -12.97 12.68 -2.88
C ASP A 128 -12.33 13.06 -4.22
N MET A 129 -11.53 14.13 -4.27
CA MET A 129 -10.81 14.53 -5.47
C MET A 129 -9.66 13.59 -5.80
N ALA A 130 -9.39 13.42 -7.08
CA ALA A 130 -8.19 12.73 -7.55
C ALA A 130 -6.97 13.59 -7.25
N GLY A 131 -6.04 13.06 -6.47
CA GLY A 131 -4.73 13.68 -6.32
C GLY A 131 -3.91 13.41 -7.58
N GLU A 132 -4.11 14.23 -8.62
CA GLU A 132 -3.18 14.29 -9.72
C GLU A 132 -2.03 15.23 -9.34
N TRP A 133 -0.82 14.85 -9.71
CA TRP A 133 0.38 15.65 -9.48
C TRP A 133 0.34 16.91 -10.35
N HIS A 134 -0.38 17.91 -9.93
CA HIS A 134 -0.13 19.27 -10.37
C HIS A 134 0.76 19.95 -9.33
N HIS A 135 1.72 20.73 -9.80
CA HIS A 135 2.79 21.40 -9.06
C HIS A 135 2.37 22.25 -7.83
N GLU A 136 1.09 22.30 -7.52
CA GLU A 136 0.53 23.19 -6.49
C GLU A 136 0.31 22.53 -5.13
N THR A 137 0.54 21.22 -4.98
CA THR A 137 0.15 20.48 -3.77
C THR A 137 1.26 20.37 -2.71
N ILE A 138 2.40 21.03 -2.88
CA ILE A 138 3.49 21.02 -1.89
C ILE A 138 3.28 22.01 -0.74
N THR A 139 2.27 22.86 -0.77
CA THR A 139 2.06 23.95 0.19
C THR A 139 1.24 23.59 1.44
N SER A 140 0.82 22.36 1.65
CA SER A 140 0.01 21.99 2.83
C SER A 140 0.68 21.02 3.80
N LEU A 141 2.01 21.11 3.97
CA LEU A 141 2.70 20.55 5.12
C LEU A 141 2.99 21.66 6.13
N GLN A 142 1.98 22.08 6.86
CA GLN A 142 2.12 22.82 8.14
C GLN A 142 1.34 22.09 9.21
#